data_8276e6dbabc31917b9411d5cb7953836
#
_entry.id   8276e6dbabc31917b9411d5cb7953836
#
_cell.length_a   1.000
_cell.length_b   1.000
_cell.length_c   1.000
_cell.angle_alpha   90.00
_cell.angle_beta   90.00
_cell.angle_gamma   90.00
#
_symmetry.space_group_name_H-M   'P 1'
#
loop_
_entity.id
_entity.type
_entity.pdbx_description
1 polymer ?
#
loop_
_entity_poly.entity_id
_entity_poly.type
_entity_poly.pdbx_seq_one_letter_code
_entity_poly.pdbx_strand_id
1 'polypeptide(L)'
;MKKTVRNFIFGVGLVCMAVAFDSCSKKMAEVKYEYTGKPEYAEFANQVKGVLKVGIECAYAPFNWTQPTKEIPGHPELTAEPIFGSADYTYGYDVIFSKMIADEMGLKLEIHKNDWASIWMGLKAGDYDLVESGSIYSAERDTFLDYIDPYYNRFNVIVVKKGSPYEKYTRLEQFKGLKFTTQINTNWPAYIAQVPDPVVLPFPDTCTEVIMKVAMGDVDCGVMDWPTAYSGCLSNPNVVICQIEKGYDFVTPEGASDVCTPSVIEGNTVAVDALKKAMTAIGWNQESMDKYMKLAIETQPLSN
;
A
#
# COMPACT_ATOMS: atom_id res chain seq x y z
N MET A 1 -42.21 -41.36 76.48
CA MET A 1 -40.75 -41.30 76.58
C MET A 1 -40.17 -40.22 75.66
N LYS A 2 -39.84 -39.05 76.18
CA LYS A 2 -39.36 -37.92 75.44
C LYS A 2 -37.79 -37.91 75.60
N LYS A 3 -37.02 -37.95 74.52
CA LYS A 3 -35.59 -37.71 74.51
C LYS A 3 -35.33 -36.35 73.95
N THR A 4 -34.81 -35.50 74.81
CA THR A 4 -34.33 -34.15 74.54
C THR A 4 -32.98 -34.22 73.84
N VAL A 5 -32.84 -33.61 72.66
CA VAL A 5 -31.56 -33.44 72.00
C VAL A 5 -31.13 -31.97 72.19
N ARG A 6 -29.97 -31.78 72.86
CA ARG A 6 -29.33 -30.48 73.10
C ARG A 6 -28.52 -30.06 71.88
N ASN A 7 -28.92 -28.95 71.27
CA ASN A 7 -28.14 -28.31 70.22
C ASN A 7 -26.94 -27.56 70.85
N PHE A 8 -25.75 -27.92 70.41
CA PHE A 8 -24.51 -27.14 70.60
C PHE A 8 -24.35 -26.22 69.39
N ILE A 9 -24.43 -24.92 69.63
CA ILE A 9 -24.10 -23.90 68.62
C ILE A 9 -22.61 -23.56 68.80
N PHE A 10 -21.78 -23.95 67.85
CA PHE A 10 -20.41 -23.43 67.72
C PHE A 10 -20.48 -22.16 66.91
N GLY A 11 -20.23 -21.02 67.56
CA GLY A 11 -20.04 -19.76 66.92
C GLY A 11 -18.60 -19.70 66.30
N VAL A 12 -18.54 -19.73 65.00
CA VAL A 12 -17.30 -19.40 64.28
C VAL A 12 -17.35 -17.91 63.93
N GLY A 13 -16.62 -17.11 64.68
CA GLY A 13 -16.43 -15.70 64.37
C GLY A 13 -15.64 -15.53 63.08
N LEU A 14 -16.30 -15.06 62.04
CA LEU A 14 -15.64 -14.66 60.80
C LEU A 14 -15.06 -13.27 61.01
N VAL A 15 -13.77 -13.19 61.25
CA VAL A 15 -13.05 -11.90 61.20
C VAL A 15 -12.81 -11.56 59.75
N CYS A 16 -13.63 -10.66 59.21
CA CYS A 16 -13.38 -10.03 57.92
C CYS A 16 -12.20 -9.05 58.07
N MET A 17 -11.01 -9.49 57.73
CA MET A 17 -9.92 -8.56 57.43
C MET A 17 -10.23 -7.92 56.07
N ALA A 18 -10.68 -6.68 56.10
CA ALA A 18 -10.71 -5.82 54.91
C ALA A 18 -9.25 -5.47 54.57
N VAL A 19 -8.69 -6.21 53.62
CA VAL A 19 -7.45 -5.80 52.96
C VAL A 19 -7.83 -4.66 52.03
N ALA A 20 -7.52 -3.44 52.43
CA ALA A 20 -7.56 -2.28 51.57
C ALA A 20 -6.50 -2.51 50.47
N PHE A 21 -6.90 -2.93 49.28
CA PHE A 21 -6.06 -2.82 48.08
C PHE A 21 -5.99 -1.32 47.76
N ASP A 22 -4.96 -0.68 48.24
CA ASP A 22 -4.51 0.61 47.78
C ASP A 22 -4.03 0.42 46.35
N SER A 23 -4.95 0.58 45.38
CA SER A 23 -4.68 0.60 43.97
C SER A 23 -3.84 1.83 43.67
N CYS A 24 -2.54 1.68 43.87
CA CYS A 24 -1.55 2.66 43.39
C CYS A 24 -1.51 2.57 41.87
N SER A 25 -2.53 3.13 41.22
CA SER A 25 -2.45 3.51 39.81
C SER A 25 -1.41 4.64 39.71
N LYS A 26 -0.13 4.25 39.65
CA LYS A 26 0.89 5.13 39.11
C LYS A 26 0.40 5.45 37.68
N LYS A 27 -0.23 6.60 37.47
CA LYS A 27 -0.29 7.21 36.14
C LYS A 27 1.16 7.24 35.66
N MET A 28 1.51 6.34 34.77
CA MET A 28 2.75 6.48 34.01
C MET A 28 2.67 7.88 33.40
N ALA A 29 3.58 8.76 33.79
CA ALA A 29 3.69 10.07 33.18
C ALA A 29 3.80 9.81 31.68
N GLU A 30 2.83 10.31 30.92
CA GLU A 30 2.86 10.24 29.48
C GLU A 30 4.15 10.95 29.05
N VAL A 31 5.11 10.21 28.52
CA VAL A 31 6.36 10.80 28.03
C VAL A 31 5.95 11.68 26.87
N LYS A 32 5.96 12.99 27.10
CA LYS A 32 5.60 13.98 26.07
C LYS A 32 6.67 13.86 24.98
N TYR A 33 6.29 13.45 23.79
CA TYR A 33 7.16 13.50 22.65
C TYR A 33 7.59 14.95 22.41
N GLU A 34 8.88 15.18 22.23
CA GLU A 34 9.46 16.48 21.91
C GLU A 34 10.24 16.34 20.60
N TYR A 35 9.77 16.99 19.57
CA TYR A 35 10.41 17.00 18.27
C TYR A 35 11.67 17.88 18.28
N THR A 36 12.79 17.33 17.85
CA THR A 36 14.09 18.01 17.80
C THR A 36 14.64 18.19 16.38
N GLY A 37 13.83 17.87 15.36
CA GLY A 37 14.19 18.02 13.95
C GLY A 37 13.99 19.44 13.40
N LYS A 38 13.75 19.52 12.08
CA LYS A 38 13.59 20.79 11.37
C LYS A 38 12.28 21.48 11.78
N PRO A 39 12.32 22.77 12.17
CA PRO A 39 11.14 23.48 12.70
C PRO A 39 9.91 23.49 11.79
N GLU A 40 10.11 23.46 10.47
CA GLU A 40 9.04 23.46 9.46
C GLU A 40 8.16 22.20 9.49
N TYR A 41 8.60 21.10 10.14
CA TYR A 41 7.85 19.86 10.31
C TYR A 41 7.33 19.66 11.73
N ALA A 42 7.61 20.60 12.66
CA ALA A 42 7.34 20.41 14.09
C ALA A 42 5.86 20.15 14.39
N GLU A 43 4.94 20.81 13.70
CA GLU A 43 3.51 20.62 13.92
C GLU A 43 3.06 19.20 13.53
N PHE A 44 3.44 18.74 12.34
CA PHE A 44 3.13 17.40 11.89
C PHE A 44 3.84 16.33 12.73
N ALA A 45 5.13 16.53 13.03
CA ALA A 45 5.90 15.61 13.87
C ALA A 45 5.29 15.43 15.27
N ASN A 46 4.75 16.49 15.86
CA ASN A 46 4.03 16.41 17.13
C ASN A 46 2.68 15.71 16.98
N GLN A 47 1.97 15.94 15.88
CA GLN A 47 0.72 15.23 15.55
C GLN A 47 0.93 13.72 15.51
N VAL A 48 1.96 13.25 14.79
CA VAL A 48 2.28 11.83 14.62
C VAL A 48 3.21 11.27 15.72
N LYS A 49 3.54 12.06 16.73
CA LYS A 49 4.40 11.69 17.87
C LYS A 49 5.75 11.08 17.44
N GLY A 50 6.33 11.61 16.37
CA GLY A 50 7.64 11.21 15.86
C GLY A 50 7.66 9.95 15.01
N VAL A 51 6.51 9.37 14.67
CA VAL A 51 6.40 8.17 13.85
C VAL A 51 5.49 8.45 12.67
N LEU A 52 6.03 8.40 11.46
CA LEU A 52 5.24 8.41 10.22
C LEU A 52 4.76 6.99 9.92
N LYS A 53 3.47 6.76 10.07
CA LYS A 53 2.84 5.48 9.76
C LYS A 53 2.30 5.51 8.34
N VAL A 54 2.73 4.57 7.51
CA VAL A 54 2.38 4.50 6.09
C VAL A 54 1.65 3.19 5.78
N GLY A 55 0.44 3.29 5.23
CA GLY A 55 -0.34 2.15 4.73
C GLY A 55 0.10 1.79 3.31
N ILE A 56 0.54 0.54 3.11
CA ILE A 56 1.01 0.01 1.83
C ILE A 56 0.48 -1.42 1.64
N GLU A 57 0.20 -1.82 0.39
CA GLU A 57 -0.30 -3.18 0.07
C GLU A 57 0.77 -4.26 0.33
N CYS A 58 2.04 -3.95 0.10
CA CYS A 58 3.18 -4.87 0.18
C CYS A 58 3.04 -6.11 -0.75
N ALA A 59 2.27 -5.98 -1.84
CA ALA A 59 2.00 -7.03 -2.83
C ALA A 59 1.91 -6.50 -4.27
N TYR A 60 2.44 -5.31 -4.52
CA TYR A 60 2.33 -4.55 -5.76
C TYR A 60 3.72 -4.18 -6.33
N ALA A 61 4.53 -5.18 -6.68
CA ALA A 61 5.86 -4.94 -7.27
C ALA A 61 5.74 -4.26 -8.66
N PRO A 62 6.63 -3.31 -9.00
CA PRO A 62 7.81 -2.85 -8.27
C PRO A 62 7.55 -1.70 -7.29
N PHE A 63 6.29 -1.28 -7.11
CA PHE A 63 5.96 -0.23 -6.15
C PHE A 63 6.26 -0.68 -4.72
N ASN A 64 5.81 -1.89 -4.35
CA ASN A 64 6.06 -2.46 -3.04
C ASN A 64 5.90 -3.99 -3.07
N TRP A 65 6.68 -4.71 -2.27
CA TRP A 65 6.57 -6.17 -2.10
C TRP A 65 6.99 -6.62 -0.71
N THR A 66 6.59 -7.83 -0.33
CA THR A 66 7.01 -8.49 0.91
C THR A 66 8.22 -9.40 0.66
N GLN A 67 9.20 -9.39 1.56
CA GLN A 67 10.34 -10.30 1.58
C GLN A 67 10.69 -10.75 3.00
N PRO A 68 11.32 -11.95 3.17
CA PRO A 68 11.56 -12.53 4.49
C PRO A 68 12.73 -11.90 5.24
N THR A 69 13.63 -11.19 4.57
CA THR A 69 14.84 -10.61 5.17
C THR A 69 14.96 -9.11 4.83
N LYS A 70 15.78 -8.42 5.60
CA LYS A 70 16.04 -6.99 5.36
C LYS A 70 17.04 -6.72 4.25
N GLU A 71 17.83 -7.72 3.88
CA GLU A 71 18.88 -7.62 2.87
C GLU A 71 18.28 -7.55 1.47
N ILE A 72 18.81 -6.65 0.62
CA ILE A 72 18.46 -6.56 -0.79
C ILE A 72 19.57 -7.30 -1.59
N PRO A 73 19.26 -8.42 -2.25
CA PRO A 73 20.27 -9.18 -3.00
C PRO A 73 20.98 -8.34 -4.03
N GLY A 74 22.34 -8.37 -4.00
CA GLY A 74 23.17 -7.58 -4.90
C GLY A 74 23.36 -6.11 -4.50
N HIS A 75 22.67 -5.62 -3.46
CA HIS A 75 22.68 -4.23 -3.02
C HIS A 75 22.90 -4.12 -1.50
N PRO A 76 24.13 -4.38 -1.01
CA PRO A 76 24.42 -4.37 0.43
C PRO A 76 24.28 -2.99 1.09
N GLU A 77 24.23 -1.93 0.29
CA GLU A 77 23.98 -0.55 0.73
C GLU A 77 22.50 -0.24 0.97
N LEU A 78 21.58 -1.12 0.53
CA LEU A 78 20.14 -0.95 0.65
C LEU A 78 19.59 -1.87 1.74
N THR A 79 18.50 -1.46 2.34
CA THR A 79 17.83 -2.22 3.41
C THR A 79 16.31 -2.11 3.25
N ALA A 80 15.62 -3.24 3.30
CA ALA A 80 14.17 -3.29 3.36
C ALA A 80 13.68 -2.85 4.75
N GLU A 81 12.53 -2.20 4.79
CA GLU A 81 11.89 -1.74 6.03
C GLU A 81 11.05 -2.86 6.65
N PRO A 82 11.01 -2.98 7.98
CA PRO A 82 10.18 -3.97 8.65
C PRO A 82 8.69 -3.63 8.45
N ILE A 83 7.86 -4.66 8.25
CA ILE A 83 6.41 -4.52 8.26
C ILE A 83 5.93 -4.57 9.71
N PHE A 84 5.18 -3.54 10.15
CA PHE A 84 4.66 -3.46 11.50
C PHE A 84 3.81 -4.68 11.86
N GLY A 85 4.11 -5.31 13.00
CA GLY A 85 3.40 -6.49 13.47
C GLY A 85 3.71 -7.80 12.72
N SER A 86 4.69 -7.81 11.81
CA SER A 86 5.14 -8.99 11.06
C SER A 86 6.62 -9.30 11.32
N ALA A 87 7.05 -10.51 10.99
CA ALA A 87 8.47 -10.87 10.92
C ALA A 87 9.09 -10.54 9.54
N ASP A 88 8.26 -10.18 8.56
CA ASP A 88 8.66 -9.87 7.21
C ASP A 88 9.05 -8.40 7.02
N TYR A 89 9.66 -8.14 5.89
CA TYR A 89 10.12 -6.83 5.45
C TYR A 89 9.45 -6.46 4.13
N THR A 90 9.49 -5.17 3.80
CA THR A 90 9.00 -4.65 2.53
C THR A 90 10.02 -3.73 1.90
N TYR A 91 10.07 -3.71 0.58
CA TYR A 91 10.86 -2.80 -0.22
C TYR A 91 10.12 -2.45 -1.51
N GLY A 92 10.68 -1.53 -2.28
CA GLY A 92 10.11 -1.05 -3.54
C GLY A 92 10.02 0.46 -3.60
N TYR A 93 9.46 0.96 -4.68
CA TYR A 93 9.38 2.38 -4.98
C TYR A 93 8.71 3.20 -3.86
N ASP A 94 7.55 2.74 -3.37
CA ASP A 94 6.80 3.41 -2.32
C ASP A 94 7.60 3.45 -1.01
N VAL A 95 8.28 2.35 -0.67
CA VAL A 95 9.10 2.26 0.55
C VAL A 95 10.31 3.18 0.48
N ILE A 96 10.96 3.29 -0.70
CA ILE A 96 12.06 4.24 -0.93
C ILE A 96 11.55 5.67 -0.73
N PHE A 97 10.42 6.02 -1.33
CA PHE A 97 9.82 7.34 -1.18
C PHE A 97 9.45 7.64 0.27
N SER A 98 8.69 6.75 0.94
CA SER A 98 8.31 6.88 2.36
C SER A 98 9.52 7.08 3.26
N LYS A 99 10.60 6.32 3.02
CA LYS A 99 11.84 6.42 3.80
C LYS A 99 12.51 7.78 3.63
N MET A 100 12.60 8.27 2.40
CA MET A 100 13.19 9.59 2.12
C MET A 100 12.38 10.72 2.77
N ILE A 101 11.05 10.64 2.73
CA ILE A 101 10.15 11.59 3.39
C ILE A 101 10.32 11.57 4.91
N ALA A 102 10.31 10.38 5.51
CA ALA A 102 10.48 10.21 6.94
C ALA A 102 11.84 10.73 7.43
N ASP A 103 12.91 10.41 6.70
CA ASP A 103 14.27 10.87 7.01
C ASP A 103 14.40 12.38 6.90
N GLU A 104 13.83 13.00 5.84
CA GLU A 104 13.82 14.46 5.68
C GLU A 104 13.12 15.15 6.84
N MET A 105 12.01 14.58 7.31
CA MET A 105 11.25 15.09 8.46
C MET A 105 11.86 14.73 9.82
N GLY A 106 12.90 13.87 9.88
CA GLY A 106 13.45 13.34 11.13
C GLY A 106 12.46 12.47 11.92
N LEU A 107 11.57 11.75 11.21
CA LEU A 107 10.58 10.84 11.77
C LEU A 107 11.04 9.39 11.64
N LYS A 108 10.57 8.54 12.57
CA LYS A 108 10.67 7.09 12.39
C LYS A 108 9.63 6.65 11.35
N LEU A 109 10.04 5.87 10.37
CA LEU A 109 9.11 5.22 9.45
C LEU A 109 8.51 3.95 10.08
N GLU A 110 7.21 3.73 9.89
CA GLU A 110 6.51 2.51 10.29
C GLU A 110 5.55 2.10 9.17
N ILE A 111 5.82 0.95 8.53
CA ILE A 111 5.03 0.46 7.39
C ILE A 111 3.94 -0.50 7.88
N HIS A 112 2.70 -0.17 7.55
CA HIS A 112 1.52 -0.99 7.83
C HIS A 112 1.03 -1.67 6.56
N LYS A 113 1.16 -3.00 6.51
CA LYS A 113 0.63 -3.81 5.42
C LYS A 113 -0.88 -3.93 5.54
N ASN A 114 -1.59 -3.66 4.44
CA ASN A 114 -3.04 -3.86 4.37
C ASN A 114 -3.44 -4.25 2.94
N ASP A 115 -4.52 -5.03 2.80
CA ASP A 115 -5.06 -5.38 1.50
C ASP A 115 -5.56 -4.13 0.77
N TRP A 116 -5.33 -4.05 -0.54
CA TRP A 116 -5.74 -2.90 -1.36
C TRP A 116 -7.22 -2.54 -1.19
N ALA A 117 -8.10 -3.54 -1.10
CA ALA A 117 -9.53 -3.31 -0.95
C ALA A 117 -9.92 -2.61 0.36
N SER A 118 -9.13 -2.76 1.42
CA SER A 118 -9.42 -2.26 2.78
C SER A 118 -8.48 -1.15 3.26
N ILE A 119 -7.42 -0.84 2.54
CA ILE A 119 -6.39 0.12 2.95
C ILE A 119 -6.96 1.51 3.32
N TRP A 120 -7.98 1.96 2.61
CA TRP A 120 -8.66 3.23 2.86
C TRP A 120 -9.45 3.27 4.17
N MET A 121 -9.91 2.11 4.64
CA MET A 121 -10.61 2.00 5.92
C MET A 121 -9.64 2.18 7.08
N GLY A 122 -8.42 1.65 6.98
CA GLY A 122 -7.37 1.88 7.97
C GLY A 122 -6.96 3.34 8.06
N LEU A 123 -6.85 4.05 6.93
CA LEU A 123 -6.59 5.50 6.94
C LEU A 123 -7.71 6.27 7.64
N LYS A 124 -8.98 5.94 7.34
CA LYS A 124 -10.14 6.53 8.03
C LYS A 124 -10.17 6.23 9.53
N ALA A 125 -9.71 5.07 9.93
CA ALA A 125 -9.64 4.65 11.34
C ALA A 125 -8.47 5.31 12.09
N GLY A 126 -7.50 5.91 11.37
CA GLY A 126 -6.29 6.47 11.95
C GLY A 126 -5.24 5.43 12.31
N ASP A 127 -5.29 4.25 11.68
CA ASP A 127 -4.28 3.20 11.86
C ASP A 127 -2.92 3.64 11.30
N TYR A 128 -2.95 4.50 10.27
CA TYR A 128 -1.78 5.14 9.67
C TYR A 128 -2.11 6.55 9.19
N ASP A 129 -1.07 7.33 8.92
CA ASP A 129 -1.15 8.77 8.63
C ASP A 129 -1.23 9.05 7.13
N LEU A 130 -0.70 8.14 6.32
CA LEU A 130 -0.47 8.27 4.88
C LEU A 130 -0.77 6.95 4.18
N VAL A 131 -1.37 7.00 2.99
CA VAL A 131 -1.45 5.87 2.06
C VAL A 131 -0.70 6.21 0.78
N GLU A 132 0.15 5.27 0.35
CA GLU A 132 0.83 5.27 -0.94
C GLU A 132 0.34 4.09 -1.77
N SER A 133 1.19 3.14 -2.18
CA SER A 133 0.78 1.92 -2.92
C SER A 133 0.38 2.16 -4.38
N GLY A 134 1.14 3.05 -5.06
CA GLY A 134 0.84 3.40 -6.46
C GLY A 134 -0.54 4.03 -6.64
N SER A 135 -1.14 4.56 -5.58
CA SER A 135 -2.50 5.08 -5.61
C SER A 135 -2.63 6.34 -6.48
N ILE A 136 -3.77 6.45 -7.17
CA ILE A 136 -4.10 7.57 -8.01
C ILE A 136 -5.31 8.33 -7.46
N TYR A 137 -5.52 9.54 -7.96
CA TYR A 137 -6.75 10.27 -7.71
C TYR A 137 -7.99 9.44 -8.08
N SER A 138 -9.00 9.51 -7.24
CA SER A 138 -10.32 8.94 -7.45
C SER A 138 -11.38 9.89 -6.90
N ALA A 139 -12.35 10.29 -7.74
CA ALA A 139 -13.43 11.18 -7.32
C ALA A 139 -14.28 10.60 -6.17
N GLU A 140 -14.41 9.27 -6.08
CA GLU A 140 -15.09 8.61 -4.95
C GLU A 140 -14.30 8.82 -3.65
N ARG A 141 -12.97 8.65 -3.69
CA ARG A 141 -12.09 8.78 -2.54
C ARG A 141 -11.81 10.23 -2.15
N ASP A 142 -11.88 11.16 -3.08
CA ASP A 142 -11.74 12.61 -2.87
C ASP A 142 -12.75 13.18 -1.85
N THR A 143 -13.84 12.45 -1.61
CA THR A 143 -14.83 12.82 -0.58
C THR A 143 -14.33 12.65 0.85
N PHE A 144 -13.19 12.01 1.06
CA PHE A 144 -12.61 11.74 2.37
C PHE A 144 -11.07 11.71 2.39
N LEU A 145 -10.42 12.04 1.27
CA LEU A 145 -8.96 12.10 1.15
C LEU A 145 -8.52 13.45 0.62
N ASP A 146 -7.42 13.96 1.18
CA ASP A 146 -6.58 14.97 0.55
C ASP A 146 -5.43 14.30 -0.19
N TYR A 147 -5.19 14.71 -1.44
CA TYR A 147 -4.10 14.23 -2.28
C TYR A 147 -2.91 15.19 -2.20
N ILE A 148 -1.72 14.60 -2.11
CA ILE A 148 -0.45 15.34 -2.09
C ILE A 148 0.01 15.59 -3.54
N ASP A 149 1.21 16.10 -3.74
CA ASP A 149 1.79 16.27 -5.06
C ASP A 149 2.11 14.92 -5.72
N PRO A 150 2.17 14.86 -7.06
CA PRO A 150 2.52 13.64 -7.80
C PRO A 150 3.86 13.06 -7.36
N TYR A 151 3.89 11.75 -7.08
CA TYR A 151 5.14 11.06 -6.80
C TYR A 151 5.53 10.04 -7.87
N TYR A 152 4.62 9.67 -8.80
CA TYR A 152 4.92 8.89 -9.99
C TYR A 152 3.91 9.13 -11.11
N ASN A 153 4.37 9.10 -12.38
CA ASN A 153 3.53 9.15 -13.56
C ASN A 153 3.54 7.77 -14.23
N ARG A 154 2.38 7.13 -14.33
CA ARG A 154 2.24 5.80 -14.94
C ARG A 154 1.46 5.87 -16.25
N PHE A 155 1.56 4.82 -17.05
CA PHE A 155 0.69 4.57 -18.20
C PHE A 155 0.26 3.09 -18.18
N ASN A 156 -0.89 2.80 -18.80
CA ASN A 156 -1.51 1.49 -18.70
C ASN A 156 -1.25 0.67 -19.97
N VAL A 157 -1.12 -0.65 -19.78
CA VAL A 157 -0.76 -1.58 -20.84
C VAL A 157 -1.63 -2.85 -20.78
N ILE A 158 -1.58 -3.63 -21.86
CA ILE A 158 -2.19 -4.94 -21.93
C ILE A 158 -1.08 -5.99 -21.81
N VAL A 159 -1.27 -6.94 -20.90
CA VAL A 159 -0.44 -8.14 -20.75
C VAL A 159 -1.20 -9.33 -21.31
N VAL A 160 -0.51 -10.16 -22.08
CA VAL A 160 -1.05 -11.39 -22.68
C VAL A 160 -0.12 -12.56 -22.44
N LYS A 161 -0.62 -13.79 -22.65
CA LYS A 161 0.22 -14.99 -22.61
C LYS A 161 1.24 -14.96 -23.76
N LYS A 162 2.51 -15.18 -23.42
CA LYS A 162 3.59 -15.25 -24.39
C LYS A 162 3.35 -16.39 -25.38
N GLY A 163 3.59 -16.13 -26.67
CA GLY A 163 3.33 -17.09 -27.76
C GLY A 163 1.87 -17.19 -28.16
N SER A 164 0.95 -16.45 -27.51
CA SER A 164 -0.44 -16.33 -27.98
C SER A 164 -0.50 -15.49 -29.27
N PRO A 165 -1.56 -15.63 -30.12
CA PRO A 165 -1.72 -14.76 -31.28
C PRO A 165 -1.85 -13.28 -30.91
N TYR A 166 -2.27 -12.97 -29.69
CA TYR A 166 -2.51 -11.61 -29.17
C TYR A 166 -1.22 -10.82 -28.94
N GLU A 167 -0.10 -11.49 -28.76
CA GLU A 167 1.24 -10.88 -28.57
C GLU A 167 1.60 -9.91 -29.72
N LYS A 168 1.06 -10.15 -30.91
CA LYS A 168 1.32 -9.34 -32.12
C LYS A 168 0.32 -8.22 -32.35
N TYR A 169 -0.65 -8.04 -31.44
CA TYR A 169 -1.64 -7.00 -31.56
C TYR A 169 -1.05 -5.64 -31.20
N THR A 170 -1.31 -4.64 -32.04
CA THR A 170 -0.75 -3.28 -31.93
C THR A 170 -1.81 -2.21 -31.79
N ARG A 171 -3.10 -2.59 -31.74
CA ARG A 171 -4.24 -1.67 -31.65
C ARG A 171 -5.34 -2.26 -30.79
N LEU A 172 -6.02 -1.42 -30.00
CA LEU A 172 -7.07 -1.86 -29.08
C LEU A 172 -8.22 -2.60 -29.78
N GLU A 173 -8.56 -2.23 -31.05
CA GLU A 173 -9.65 -2.87 -31.78
C GLU A 173 -9.39 -4.35 -32.08
N GLN A 174 -8.12 -4.78 -32.15
CA GLN A 174 -7.75 -6.17 -32.41
C GLN A 174 -8.11 -7.10 -31.24
N PHE A 175 -8.24 -6.55 -30.03
CA PHE A 175 -8.61 -7.30 -28.82
C PHE A 175 -10.11 -7.51 -28.65
N LYS A 176 -10.91 -7.15 -29.66
CA LYS A 176 -12.36 -7.31 -29.67
C LYS A 176 -12.79 -8.72 -29.25
N GLY A 177 -13.71 -8.78 -28.28
CA GLY A 177 -14.32 -10.04 -27.82
C GLY A 177 -13.43 -10.93 -26.95
N LEU A 178 -12.21 -10.50 -26.63
CA LEU A 178 -11.31 -11.26 -25.76
C LEU A 178 -11.71 -11.13 -24.29
N LYS A 179 -11.23 -12.09 -23.47
CA LYS A 179 -11.45 -12.14 -22.02
C LYS A 179 -10.44 -11.27 -21.29
N PHE A 180 -10.93 -10.32 -20.52
CA PHE A 180 -10.13 -9.37 -19.74
C PHE A 180 -10.33 -9.55 -18.24
N THR A 181 -9.27 -9.30 -17.49
CA THR A 181 -9.31 -9.07 -16.04
C THR A 181 -8.33 -7.99 -15.63
N THR A 182 -8.48 -7.49 -14.40
CA THR A 182 -7.59 -6.54 -13.77
C THR A 182 -7.74 -6.62 -12.26
N GLN A 183 -6.96 -5.87 -11.48
CA GLN A 183 -7.11 -5.83 -10.01
C GLN A 183 -8.40 -5.10 -9.63
N ILE A 184 -9.10 -5.62 -8.60
CA ILE A 184 -10.32 -5.03 -8.06
C ILE A 184 -10.06 -3.63 -7.45
N ASN A 185 -11.07 -2.78 -7.41
CA ASN A 185 -11.05 -1.44 -6.82
C ASN A 185 -10.00 -0.48 -7.43
N THR A 186 -9.70 -0.66 -8.71
CA THR A 186 -8.83 0.20 -9.51
C THR A 186 -9.63 0.97 -10.56
N ASN A 187 -8.98 1.89 -11.29
CA ASN A 187 -9.58 2.56 -12.45
C ASN A 187 -9.46 1.76 -13.77
N TRP A 188 -8.74 0.63 -13.76
CA TRP A 188 -8.48 -0.15 -14.97
C TRP A 188 -9.71 -0.73 -15.68
N PRO A 189 -10.84 -1.02 -15.02
CA PRO A 189 -12.08 -1.38 -15.75
C PRO A 189 -12.51 -0.35 -16.79
N ALA A 190 -12.28 0.95 -16.55
CA ALA A 190 -12.57 2.01 -17.51
C ALA A 190 -11.63 2.00 -18.74
N TYR A 191 -10.43 1.45 -18.59
CA TYR A 191 -9.51 1.21 -19.72
C TYR A 191 -9.94 -0.03 -20.50
N ILE A 192 -10.34 -1.11 -19.85
CA ILE A 192 -10.89 -2.30 -20.51
C ILE A 192 -12.10 -1.93 -21.37
N ALA A 193 -12.95 -1.02 -20.90
CA ALA A 193 -14.13 -0.56 -21.63
C ALA A 193 -13.82 0.18 -22.96
N GLN A 194 -12.56 0.57 -23.21
CA GLN A 194 -12.14 1.15 -24.50
C GLN A 194 -11.90 0.10 -25.57
N VAL A 195 -11.78 -1.17 -25.20
CA VAL A 195 -11.69 -2.30 -26.14
C VAL A 195 -13.10 -2.62 -26.66
N PRO A 196 -13.30 -2.87 -27.97
CA PRO A 196 -14.61 -3.23 -28.50
C PRO A 196 -15.11 -4.58 -27.94
N ASP A 197 -16.33 -4.60 -27.39
CA ASP A 197 -17.02 -5.80 -26.91
C ASP A 197 -16.18 -6.70 -25.99
N PRO A 198 -15.49 -6.18 -24.94
CA PRO A 198 -14.61 -6.99 -24.09
C PRO A 198 -15.44 -7.96 -23.24
N VAL A 199 -14.96 -9.20 -23.05
CA VAL A 199 -15.55 -10.14 -22.10
C VAL A 199 -14.86 -9.97 -20.76
N VAL A 200 -15.49 -9.23 -19.84
CA VAL A 200 -14.90 -8.92 -18.54
C VAL A 200 -15.13 -10.10 -17.58
N LEU A 201 -14.05 -10.64 -17.01
CA LEU A 201 -14.07 -11.70 -16.00
C LEU A 201 -13.87 -11.10 -14.60
N PRO A 202 -14.19 -11.87 -13.52
CA PRO A 202 -14.01 -11.40 -12.15
C PRO A 202 -12.59 -10.89 -11.87
N PHE A 203 -12.50 -9.78 -11.17
CA PHE A 203 -11.26 -9.11 -10.83
C PHE A 203 -10.64 -9.74 -9.56
N PRO A 204 -9.39 -10.23 -9.61
CA PRO A 204 -8.66 -10.70 -8.44
C PRO A 204 -8.22 -9.53 -7.53
N ASP A 205 -7.75 -9.89 -6.33
CA ASP A 205 -7.35 -8.93 -5.31
C ASP A 205 -5.99 -8.28 -5.60
N THR A 206 -5.09 -8.97 -6.33
CA THR A 206 -3.72 -8.50 -6.58
C THR A 206 -3.34 -8.53 -8.07
N CYS A 207 -2.40 -7.66 -8.47
CA CYS A 207 -1.82 -7.70 -9.81
C CYS A 207 -1.04 -8.99 -10.08
N THR A 208 -0.44 -9.60 -9.06
CA THR A 208 0.23 -10.91 -9.19
C THR A 208 -0.75 -11.98 -9.65
N GLU A 209 -1.96 -12.00 -9.10
CA GLU A 209 -3.02 -12.94 -9.54
C GLU A 209 -3.49 -12.66 -10.97
N VAL A 210 -3.56 -11.38 -11.39
CA VAL A 210 -3.84 -11.03 -12.80
C VAL A 210 -2.78 -11.66 -13.71
N ILE A 211 -1.49 -11.48 -13.42
CA ILE A 211 -0.38 -12.05 -14.18
C ILE A 211 -0.49 -13.59 -14.24
N MET A 212 -0.80 -14.25 -13.12
CA MET A 212 -0.94 -15.70 -13.06
C MET A 212 -2.11 -16.19 -13.92
N LYS A 213 -3.27 -15.53 -13.88
CA LYS A 213 -4.44 -15.89 -14.71
C LYS A 213 -4.13 -15.78 -16.21
N VAL A 214 -3.41 -14.73 -16.61
CA VAL A 214 -2.94 -14.57 -18.00
C VAL A 214 -1.96 -15.67 -18.38
N ALA A 215 -0.97 -15.98 -17.53
CA ALA A 215 0.04 -17.00 -17.77
C ALA A 215 -0.58 -18.40 -17.93
N MET A 216 -1.59 -18.74 -17.12
CA MET A 216 -2.33 -19.99 -17.19
C MET A 216 -3.24 -20.07 -18.41
N GLY A 217 -3.70 -18.91 -18.93
CA GLY A 217 -4.67 -18.84 -20.04
C GLY A 217 -6.12 -18.88 -19.56
N ASP A 218 -6.37 -18.61 -18.27
CA ASP A 218 -7.72 -18.48 -17.73
C ASP A 218 -8.42 -17.23 -18.30
N VAL A 219 -7.63 -16.20 -18.61
CA VAL A 219 -8.01 -14.98 -19.29
C VAL A 219 -7.05 -14.72 -20.45
N ASP A 220 -7.52 -14.00 -21.49
CA ASP A 220 -6.69 -13.66 -22.63
C ASP A 220 -5.78 -12.46 -22.35
N CYS A 221 -6.29 -11.46 -21.58
CA CYS A 221 -5.67 -10.18 -21.37
C CYS A 221 -5.76 -9.73 -19.90
N GLY A 222 -4.67 -9.16 -19.38
CA GLY A 222 -4.63 -8.39 -18.15
C GLY A 222 -4.38 -6.91 -18.45
N VAL A 223 -5.03 -5.99 -17.72
CA VAL A 223 -4.75 -4.55 -17.82
C VAL A 223 -4.18 -4.07 -16.50
N MET A 224 -3.05 -3.35 -16.55
CA MET A 224 -2.36 -2.76 -15.41
C MET A 224 -1.40 -1.67 -15.88
N ASP A 225 -0.75 -0.96 -14.96
CA ASP A 225 0.31 -0.02 -15.30
C ASP A 225 1.58 -0.72 -15.82
N TRP A 226 2.37 0.02 -16.57
CA TRP A 226 3.57 -0.52 -17.22
C TRP A 226 4.63 -1.03 -16.24
N PRO A 227 5.00 -0.33 -15.13
CA PRO A 227 5.98 -0.84 -14.19
C PRO A 227 5.59 -2.20 -13.62
N THR A 228 4.34 -2.36 -13.20
CA THR A 228 3.81 -3.61 -12.65
C THR A 228 3.76 -4.72 -13.70
N ALA A 229 3.31 -4.41 -14.91
CA ALA A 229 3.33 -5.34 -16.03
C ALA A 229 4.75 -5.81 -16.37
N TYR A 230 5.70 -4.86 -16.42
CA TYR A 230 7.10 -5.18 -16.70
C TYR A 230 7.73 -6.05 -15.61
N SER A 231 7.49 -5.70 -14.35
CA SER A 231 7.86 -6.51 -13.19
C SER A 231 7.27 -7.93 -13.28
N GLY A 232 6.00 -8.03 -13.62
CA GLY A 232 5.32 -9.31 -13.83
C GLY A 232 5.95 -10.14 -14.94
N CYS A 233 6.37 -9.53 -16.06
CA CYS A 233 7.06 -10.22 -17.15
C CYS A 233 8.47 -10.69 -16.76
N LEU A 234 9.18 -9.97 -15.89
CA LEU A 234 10.47 -10.41 -15.35
C LEU A 234 10.31 -11.61 -14.42
N SER A 235 9.27 -11.61 -13.59
CA SER A 235 8.99 -12.68 -12.62
C SER A 235 8.32 -13.90 -13.25
N ASN A 236 7.60 -13.72 -14.35
CA ASN A 236 6.89 -14.79 -15.06
C ASN A 236 7.15 -14.74 -16.58
N PRO A 237 8.07 -15.55 -17.11
CA PRO A 237 8.44 -15.52 -18.52
C PRO A 237 7.32 -16.00 -19.48
N ASN A 238 6.18 -16.47 -18.97
CA ASN A 238 5.04 -16.91 -19.78
C ASN A 238 4.07 -15.77 -20.15
N VAL A 239 4.34 -14.54 -19.74
CA VAL A 239 3.56 -13.36 -20.09
C VAL A 239 4.42 -12.31 -20.79
N VAL A 240 3.77 -11.43 -21.55
CA VAL A 240 4.43 -10.35 -22.29
C VAL A 240 3.49 -9.15 -22.40
N ILE A 241 4.07 -7.96 -22.42
CA ILE A 241 3.36 -6.70 -22.67
C ILE A 241 3.15 -6.52 -24.18
N CYS A 242 1.91 -6.25 -24.59
CA CYS A 242 1.62 -5.91 -25.97
C CYS A 242 2.18 -4.53 -26.32
N GLN A 243 2.80 -4.42 -27.51
CA GLN A 243 3.34 -3.17 -28.03
C GLN A 243 2.26 -2.45 -28.84
N ILE A 244 1.41 -1.66 -28.17
CA ILE A 244 0.34 -0.91 -28.82
C ILE A 244 0.94 0.34 -29.49
N GLU A 245 0.53 0.59 -30.75
CA GLU A 245 0.96 1.76 -31.52
C GLU A 245 0.41 3.04 -30.90
N LYS A 246 1.22 4.09 -30.85
CA LYS A 246 0.80 5.41 -30.35
C LYS A 246 -0.39 5.93 -31.11
N GLY A 247 -1.44 6.33 -30.39
CA GLY A 247 -2.72 6.82 -30.92
C GLY A 247 -3.74 5.70 -31.19
N TYR A 248 -3.37 4.43 -30.95
CA TYR A 248 -4.26 3.27 -30.90
C TYR A 248 -4.23 2.57 -29.54
N ASP A 249 -3.57 3.21 -28.57
CA ASP A 249 -3.42 2.81 -27.18
C ASP A 249 -4.54 3.38 -26.30
N PHE A 250 -4.47 3.09 -25.03
CA PHE A 250 -5.40 3.61 -24.04
C PHE A 250 -5.33 5.13 -23.92
N VAL A 251 -6.50 5.75 -23.76
CA VAL A 251 -6.66 7.16 -23.40
C VAL A 251 -7.12 7.22 -21.96
N THR A 252 -6.54 8.12 -21.16
CA THR A 252 -7.00 8.34 -19.78
C THR A 252 -8.49 8.71 -19.80
N PRO A 253 -9.37 7.92 -19.12
CA PRO A 253 -10.79 8.21 -19.09
C PRO A 253 -11.08 9.56 -18.44
N GLU A 254 -12.18 10.21 -18.88
CA GLU A 254 -12.62 11.47 -18.29
C GLU A 254 -12.82 11.32 -16.76
N GLY A 255 -12.28 12.26 -15.99
CA GLY A 255 -12.33 12.22 -14.52
C GLY A 255 -11.38 11.21 -13.83
N ALA A 256 -10.60 10.43 -14.62
CA ALA A 256 -9.54 9.58 -14.11
C ALA A 256 -8.18 10.29 -14.14
N SER A 257 -7.21 9.69 -13.45
CA SER A 257 -5.80 10.13 -13.46
C SER A 257 -4.89 8.91 -13.59
N ASP A 258 -3.76 9.09 -14.25
CA ASP A 258 -2.65 8.13 -14.29
C ASP A 258 -1.46 8.62 -13.45
N VAL A 259 -1.69 9.66 -12.66
CA VAL A 259 -0.69 10.25 -11.77
C VAL A 259 -0.87 9.66 -10.38
N CYS A 260 0.17 8.98 -9.88
CA CYS A 260 0.19 8.46 -8.52
C CYS A 260 0.47 9.58 -7.53
N THR A 261 -0.37 9.67 -6.50
CA THR A 261 -0.29 10.68 -5.45
C THR A 261 -0.42 10.03 -4.09
N PRO A 262 0.42 10.39 -3.11
CA PRO A 262 0.17 10.01 -1.72
C PRO A 262 -1.12 10.65 -1.23
N SER A 263 -1.81 10.00 -0.29
CA SER A 263 -3.08 10.51 0.24
C SER A 263 -3.11 10.47 1.76
N VAL A 264 -3.70 11.49 2.35
CA VAL A 264 -3.97 11.61 3.78
C VAL A 264 -5.48 11.75 4.01
N ILE A 265 -5.92 11.68 5.26
CA ILE A 265 -7.33 11.91 5.58
C ILE A 265 -7.73 13.36 5.26
N GLU A 266 -8.92 13.54 4.71
CA GLU A 266 -9.52 14.83 4.35
C GLU A 266 -9.43 15.86 5.49
N GLY A 267 -9.00 17.07 5.17
CA GLY A 267 -8.87 18.20 6.10
C GLY A 267 -7.60 18.18 6.96
N ASN A 268 -6.69 17.21 6.79
CA ASN A 268 -5.40 17.21 7.47
C ASN A 268 -4.37 18.10 6.76
N THR A 269 -4.64 19.41 6.75
CA THR A 269 -3.78 20.42 6.08
C THR A 269 -2.35 20.43 6.62
N VAL A 270 -2.16 20.08 7.90
CA VAL A 270 -0.83 19.97 8.52
C VAL A 270 0.00 18.88 7.86
N ALA A 271 -0.60 17.70 7.62
CA ALA A 271 0.06 16.61 6.90
C ALA A 271 0.33 16.99 5.44
N VAL A 272 -0.66 17.57 4.75
CA VAL A 272 -0.52 18.02 3.36
C VAL A 272 0.66 18.97 3.20
N ASP A 273 0.72 20.02 4.04
CA ASP A 273 1.78 21.02 3.98
C ASP A 273 3.17 20.44 4.30
N ALA A 274 3.25 19.57 5.31
CA ALA A 274 4.52 18.94 5.70
C ALA A 274 5.04 18.02 4.61
N LEU A 275 4.18 17.17 4.03
CA LEU A 275 4.54 16.22 2.96
C LEU A 275 4.98 16.96 1.69
N LYS A 276 4.27 18.00 1.25
CA LYS A 276 4.67 18.83 0.10
C LYS A 276 6.03 19.51 0.30
N LYS A 277 6.26 20.05 1.50
CA LYS A 277 7.57 20.64 1.85
C LYS A 277 8.68 19.58 1.80
N ALA A 278 8.44 18.39 2.37
CA ALA A 278 9.43 17.32 2.35
C ALA A 278 9.72 16.84 0.92
N MET A 279 8.70 16.64 0.08
CA MET A 279 8.90 16.30 -1.35
C MET A 279 9.75 17.34 -2.07
N THR A 280 9.49 18.62 -1.82
CA THR A 280 10.30 19.71 -2.38
C THR A 280 11.74 19.68 -1.86
N ALA A 281 11.93 19.46 -0.56
CA ALA A 281 13.24 19.47 0.09
C ALA A 281 14.15 18.32 -0.35
N ILE A 282 13.56 17.12 -0.60
CA ILE A 282 14.31 15.97 -1.15
C ILE A 282 14.52 16.07 -2.67
N GLY A 283 14.00 17.14 -3.33
CA GLY A 283 14.12 17.34 -4.77
C GLY A 283 13.35 16.31 -5.60
N TRP A 284 12.17 15.86 -5.13
CA TRP A 284 11.38 14.88 -5.84
C TRP A 284 10.84 15.44 -7.16
N ASN A 285 11.26 14.87 -8.28
CA ASN A 285 10.94 15.31 -9.62
C ASN A 285 10.97 14.11 -10.59
N GLN A 286 10.77 14.33 -11.89
CA GLN A 286 10.72 13.26 -12.88
C GLN A 286 12.01 12.41 -12.92
N GLU A 287 13.20 13.03 -12.77
CA GLU A 287 14.46 12.31 -12.74
C GLU A 287 14.56 11.38 -11.51
N SER A 288 14.09 11.84 -10.35
CA SER A 288 13.99 11.02 -9.13
C SER A 288 13.00 9.87 -9.31
N MET A 289 11.84 10.15 -9.91
CA MET A 289 10.81 9.13 -10.19
C MET A 289 11.36 8.01 -11.06
N ASP A 290 12.02 8.36 -12.18
CA ASP A 290 12.61 7.40 -13.11
C ASP A 290 13.74 6.60 -12.46
N LYS A 291 14.61 7.28 -11.74
CA LYS A 291 15.75 6.67 -11.02
C LYS A 291 15.29 5.63 -10.01
N TYR A 292 14.35 5.98 -9.15
CA TYR A 292 13.93 5.10 -8.06
C TYR A 292 12.98 3.99 -8.54
N MET A 293 12.19 4.23 -9.59
CA MET A 293 11.41 3.15 -10.22
C MET A 293 12.33 2.12 -10.89
N LYS A 294 13.38 2.58 -11.59
CA LYS A 294 14.41 1.70 -12.15
C LYS A 294 15.07 0.88 -11.05
N LEU A 295 15.48 1.51 -9.94
CA LEU A 295 16.07 0.82 -8.79
C LEU A 295 15.11 -0.24 -8.22
N ALA A 296 13.84 0.09 -8.04
CA ALA A 296 12.83 -0.84 -7.54
C ALA A 296 12.66 -2.06 -8.47
N ILE A 297 12.66 -1.85 -9.79
CA ILE A 297 12.60 -2.94 -10.77
C ILE A 297 13.84 -3.85 -10.69
N GLU A 298 15.03 -3.25 -10.56
CA GLU A 298 16.30 -4.00 -10.51
C GLU A 298 16.47 -4.79 -9.21
N THR A 299 15.85 -4.35 -8.11
CA THR A 299 15.99 -4.96 -6.77
C THR A 299 14.87 -5.90 -6.38
N GLN A 300 13.81 -5.99 -7.18
CA GLN A 300 12.71 -6.90 -6.87
C GLN A 300 13.14 -8.37 -6.88
N PRO A 301 12.60 -9.21 -5.98
CA PRO A 301 12.87 -10.63 -6.01
C PRO A 301 12.24 -11.24 -7.27
N LEU A 302 13.09 -11.80 -8.15
CA LEU A 302 12.64 -12.57 -9.29
C LEU A 302 12.41 -14.01 -8.82
N SER A 303 11.29 -14.62 -9.20
CA SER A 303 11.09 -16.06 -9.00
C SER A 303 12.13 -16.83 -9.82
N ASN A 304 13.02 -17.53 -9.12
CA ASN A 304 13.98 -18.47 -9.72
C ASN A 304 13.26 -19.70 -10.28
#